data_2bd849d069d7c03b924264d8f385544f
#
_entry.id   2bd849d069d7c03b924264d8f385544f
#
_cell.length_a   1.000
_cell.length_b   1.000
_cell.length_c   1.000
_cell.angle_alpha   90.00
_cell.angle_beta   90.00
_cell.angle_gamma   90.00
#
_symmetry.space_group_name_H-M   'P 1'
#
loop_
_entity.id
_entity.type
_entity.pdbx_description
1 polymer ?
#
loop_
_entity_poly.entity_id
_entity_poly.type
_entity_poly.pdbx_seq_one_letter_code
_entity_poly.pdbx_strand_id
1 'polypeptide(L)'
;MSEINKDDIKQEVFDLYDDYAHDRIDRRTFVQKLSIYAVGTLTVTSLMSFLMPDYKGAIQIKADDPKLKSEYITYQSPKGGGTIKALLSIPVGTKKPLGGIVVVHENRGLNPHIEDIARRFALPGFITIAPDALTPLGGYPGNDDQGRELQSKRDKKEMLEDFIAGYDYLKTHKDCNGKVGVVGFCFGGSIANLMAEQVADLSASVPYYGGQPPIEDVPKIKAPLLLHYAELDTRVNEGWPAYETALKENKKEYTAYIYPKVNHGFNNDTTPRYDKAAADLAWQRTIDFFKQKLK
;
A
#
# COMPACT_ATOMS: atom_id res chain seq x y z
N MET A 1 -7.39 -30.94 7.40
CA MET A 1 -7.29 -30.62 5.98
C MET A 1 -5.82 -30.45 5.68
N SER A 2 -5.26 -31.06 4.63
CA SER A 2 -3.87 -30.80 4.24
C SER A 2 -3.73 -29.34 3.88
N GLU A 3 -2.72 -28.70 4.40
CA GLU A 3 -2.38 -27.31 4.12
C GLU A 3 -2.08 -27.19 2.61
N ILE A 4 -2.71 -26.24 1.92
CA ILE A 4 -2.47 -26.03 0.48
C ILE A 4 -1.10 -25.39 0.35
N ASN A 5 -0.20 -26.03 -0.42
CA ASN A 5 1.09 -25.45 -0.73
C ASN A 5 0.96 -24.47 -1.90
N LYS A 6 1.51 -23.25 -1.75
CA LYS A 6 1.55 -22.21 -2.78
C LYS A 6 2.12 -22.73 -4.12
N ASP A 7 3.15 -23.57 -4.05
CA ASP A 7 3.86 -24.08 -5.23
C ASP A 7 3.02 -25.07 -6.07
N ASP A 8 1.95 -25.62 -5.49
CA ASP A 8 1.01 -26.50 -6.18
C ASP A 8 -0.10 -25.72 -6.90
N ILE A 9 -0.18 -24.41 -6.69
CA ILE A 9 -1.22 -23.54 -7.25
C ILE A 9 -0.72 -22.90 -8.54
N LYS A 10 -1.49 -23.09 -9.61
CA LYS A 10 -1.18 -22.50 -10.92
C LYS A 10 -1.24 -20.97 -10.88
N GLN A 11 -0.38 -20.31 -11.69
CA GLN A 11 -0.32 -18.86 -11.78
C GLN A 11 -1.68 -18.24 -12.15
N GLU A 12 -2.44 -18.89 -13.01
CA GLU A 12 -3.76 -18.42 -13.45
C GLU A 12 -4.77 -18.26 -12.30
N VAL A 13 -4.59 -18.99 -11.19
CA VAL A 13 -5.42 -18.84 -9.98
C VAL A 13 -5.10 -17.51 -9.27
N PHE A 14 -3.83 -17.13 -9.23
CA PHE A 14 -3.40 -15.83 -8.68
C PHE A 14 -3.84 -14.68 -9.58
N ASP A 15 -3.75 -14.85 -10.90
CA ASP A 15 -4.22 -13.85 -11.87
C ASP A 15 -5.73 -13.65 -11.76
N LEU A 16 -6.48 -14.76 -11.62
CA LEU A 16 -7.92 -14.71 -11.41
C LEU A 16 -8.31 -14.00 -10.09
N TYR A 17 -7.53 -14.24 -9.04
CA TYR A 17 -7.71 -13.52 -7.78
C TYR A 17 -7.38 -12.03 -7.92
N ASP A 18 -6.35 -11.67 -8.69
CA ASP A 18 -6.02 -10.27 -8.97
C ASP A 18 -7.15 -9.57 -9.75
N ASP A 19 -7.75 -10.25 -10.74
CA ASP A 19 -8.92 -9.76 -11.45
C ASP A 19 -10.10 -9.47 -10.51
N TYR A 20 -10.36 -10.39 -9.59
CA TYR A 20 -11.41 -10.23 -8.58
C TYR A 20 -11.09 -9.12 -7.58
N ALA A 21 -9.85 -9.08 -7.08
CA ALA A 21 -9.42 -8.08 -6.08
C ALA A 21 -9.43 -6.64 -6.63
N HIS A 22 -9.41 -6.47 -7.97
CA HIS A 22 -9.42 -5.16 -8.63
C HIS A 22 -10.73 -4.87 -9.40
N ASP A 23 -11.84 -5.55 -9.05
CA ASP A 23 -13.18 -5.34 -9.62
C ASP A 23 -13.27 -5.52 -11.15
N ARG A 24 -12.33 -6.27 -11.77
CA ARG A 24 -12.40 -6.64 -13.20
C ARG A 24 -13.39 -7.76 -13.45
N ILE A 25 -13.63 -8.59 -12.46
CA ILE A 25 -14.67 -9.60 -12.42
C ILE A 25 -15.41 -9.54 -11.08
N ASP A 26 -16.69 -9.86 -11.10
CA ASP A 26 -17.48 -9.97 -9.88
C ASP A 26 -17.22 -11.30 -9.15
N ARG A 27 -17.69 -11.37 -7.89
CA ARG A 27 -17.52 -12.55 -7.04
C ARG A 27 -18.11 -13.82 -7.65
N ARG A 28 -19.22 -13.71 -8.36
CA ARG A 28 -19.88 -14.86 -9.00
C ARG A 28 -19.01 -15.42 -10.13
N THR A 29 -18.52 -14.55 -10.99
CA THR A 29 -17.60 -14.88 -12.09
C THR A 29 -16.30 -15.46 -11.55
N PHE A 30 -15.76 -14.87 -10.48
CA PHE A 30 -14.55 -15.38 -9.80
C PHE A 30 -14.76 -16.83 -9.33
N VAL A 31 -15.82 -17.09 -8.55
CA VAL A 31 -16.14 -18.44 -8.05
C VAL A 31 -16.35 -19.44 -9.18
N GLN A 32 -17.07 -19.04 -10.25
CA GLN A 32 -17.30 -19.87 -11.41
C GLN A 32 -16.00 -20.24 -12.14
N LYS A 33 -15.10 -19.28 -12.38
CA LYS A 33 -13.81 -19.54 -13.00
C LYS A 33 -12.89 -20.36 -12.09
N LEU A 34 -12.88 -20.06 -10.78
CA LEU A 34 -12.07 -20.77 -9.80
C LEU A 34 -12.45 -22.25 -9.70
N SER A 35 -13.71 -22.62 -9.97
CA SER A 35 -14.18 -24.02 -9.95
C SER A 35 -13.45 -24.93 -10.97
N ILE A 36 -12.88 -24.35 -12.03
CA ILE A 36 -12.09 -25.10 -13.03
C ILE A 36 -10.80 -25.67 -12.43
N TYR A 37 -10.28 -24.99 -11.39
CA TYR A 37 -9.05 -25.38 -10.68
C TYR A 37 -9.31 -26.22 -9.43
N ALA A 38 -10.58 -26.45 -9.10
CA ALA A 38 -10.98 -27.31 -7.98
C ALA A 38 -10.94 -28.78 -8.40
N VAL A 39 -9.74 -29.39 -8.40
CA VAL A 39 -9.49 -30.75 -8.86
C VAL A 39 -8.90 -31.61 -7.73
N GLY A 40 -9.26 -32.86 -7.64
CA GLY A 40 -8.76 -33.78 -6.63
C GLY A 40 -9.23 -33.41 -5.23
N THR A 41 -8.31 -33.11 -4.32
CA THR A 41 -8.60 -32.68 -2.94
C THR A 41 -8.87 -31.18 -2.82
N LEU A 42 -8.60 -30.39 -3.88
CA LEU A 42 -8.86 -28.97 -3.91
C LEU A 42 -10.34 -28.69 -4.17
N THR A 43 -11.00 -28.02 -3.25
CA THR A 43 -12.37 -27.52 -3.41
C THR A 43 -12.36 -26.03 -3.70
N VAL A 44 -13.43 -25.49 -4.27
CA VAL A 44 -13.58 -24.03 -4.46
C VAL A 44 -13.48 -23.30 -3.12
N THR A 45 -14.08 -23.86 -2.06
CA THR A 45 -14.02 -23.29 -0.70
C THR A 45 -12.60 -23.27 -0.16
N SER A 46 -11.82 -24.34 -0.33
CA SER A 46 -10.42 -24.38 0.14
C SER A 46 -9.53 -23.41 -0.65
N LEU A 47 -9.71 -23.29 -1.96
CA LEU A 47 -9.00 -22.32 -2.79
C LEU A 47 -9.37 -20.88 -2.40
N MET A 48 -10.64 -20.59 -2.19
CA MET A 48 -11.06 -19.27 -1.71
C MET A 48 -10.45 -18.94 -0.34
N SER A 49 -10.52 -19.87 0.61
CA SER A 49 -9.93 -19.67 1.94
C SER A 49 -8.42 -19.44 1.86
N PHE A 50 -7.73 -20.15 0.98
CA PHE A 50 -6.30 -20.00 0.75
C PHE A 50 -5.94 -18.62 0.19
N LEU A 51 -6.73 -18.09 -0.76
CA LEU A 51 -6.47 -16.81 -1.41
C LEU A 51 -6.79 -15.59 -0.56
N MET A 52 -7.66 -15.73 0.45
CA MET A 52 -8.07 -14.61 1.31
C MET A 52 -6.99 -14.27 2.34
N PRO A 53 -6.87 -12.98 2.73
CA PRO A 53 -5.91 -12.56 3.75
C PRO A 53 -6.16 -13.21 5.12
N ASP A 54 -5.09 -13.67 5.76
CA ASP A 54 -5.08 -14.06 7.18
C ASP A 54 -4.44 -12.98 8.05
N TYR A 55 -5.24 -12.07 8.54
CA TYR A 55 -4.76 -10.99 9.40
C TYR A 55 -4.31 -11.44 10.78
N LYS A 56 -4.83 -12.56 11.29
CA LYS A 56 -4.54 -12.99 12.67
C LYS A 56 -3.14 -13.59 12.80
N GLY A 57 -2.71 -14.35 11.78
CA GLY A 57 -1.40 -15.01 11.78
C GLY A 57 -0.23 -14.11 11.39
N ALA A 58 -0.49 -13.01 10.66
CA ALA A 58 0.56 -12.22 10.01
C ALA A 58 0.94 -10.91 10.73
N ILE A 59 0.21 -10.49 11.78
CA ILE A 59 0.55 -9.26 12.52
C ILE A 59 1.90 -9.43 13.22
N GLN A 60 2.89 -8.60 12.84
CA GLN A 60 4.23 -8.61 13.41
C GLN A 60 4.36 -7.63 14.58
N ILE A 61 3.75 -6.44 14.50
CA ILE A 61 3.81 -5.41 15.52
C ILE A 61 2.42 -5.17 16.08
N LYS A 62 2.22 -5.57 17.32
CA LYS A 62 0.92 -5.43 18.01
C LYS A 62 0.57 -3.96 18.25
N ALA A 63 -0.72 -3.69 18.40
CA ALA A 63 -1.22 -2.34 18.69
C ALA A 63 -0.70 -1.78 20.03
N ASP A 64 -0.41 -2.65 20.98
CA ASP A 64 0.09 -2.37 22.33
C ASP A 64 1.62 -2.58 22.48
N ASP A 65 2.39 -2.58 21.37
CA ASP A 65 3.84 -2.71 21.44
C ASP A 65 4.44 -1.59 22.28
N PRO A 66 5.19 -1.91 23.37
CA PRO A 66 5.69 -0.90 24.30
C PRO A 66 6.75 0.05 23.71
N LYS A 67 7.28 -0.25 22.53
CA LYS A 67 8.23 0.62 21.83
C LYS A 67 7.55 1.73 21.03
N LEU A 68 6.24 1.66 20.86
CA LEU A 68 5.46 2.60 20.07
C LEU A 68 4.33 3.22 20.90
N LYS A 69 4.05 4.50 20.65
CA LYS A 69 2.76 5.11 20.96
C LYS A 69 1.94 5.09 19.68
N SER A 70 0.95 4.19 19.62
CA SER A 70 0.04 4.08 18.49
C SER A 70 -1.37 4.47 18.92
N GLU A 71 -1.96 5.46 18.27
CA GLU A 71 -3.29 5.97 18.61
C GLU A 71 -4.06 6.38 17.35
N TYR A 72 -5.37 6.23 17.37
CA TYR A 72 -6.20 6.81 16.33
C TYR A 72 -6.41 8.29 16.60
N ILE A 73 -6.20 9.08 15.56
CA ILE A 73 -6.44 10.51 15.52
C ILE A 73 -7.46 10.85 14.44
N THR A 74 -7.91 12.10 14.41
CA THR A 74 -8.66 12.66 13.28
C THR A 74 -8.03 13.97 12.84
N TYR A 75 -8.13 14.26 11.54
CA TYR A 75 -7.72 15.53 10.96
C TYR A 75 -8.73 16.00 9.91
N GLN A 76 -8.64 17.26 9.49
CA GLN A 76 -9.54 17.84 8.50
C GLN A 76 -8.97 17.69 7.09
N SER A 77 -9.80 17.22 6.15
CA SER A 77 -9.55 17.14 4.71
C SER A 77 -10.64 17.93 3.96
N PRO A 78 -10.51 19.26 3.93
CA PRO A 78 -11.61 20.12 3.41
C PRO A 78 -11.84 19.98 1.91
N LYS A 79 -10.88 19.46 1.15
CA LYS A 79 -11.00 19.17 -0.29
C LYS A 79 -11.35 17.71 -0.57
N GLY A 80 -11.29 16.86 0.45
CA GLY A 80 -11.61 15.44 0.37
C GLY A 80 -12.85 15.09 1.18
N GLY A 81 -12.74 14.06 2.01
CA GLY A 81 -13.85 13.47 2.77
C GLY A 81 -14.23 14.18 4.07
N GLY A 82 -13.75 15.38 4.32
CA GLY A 82 -14.05 16.14 5.54
C GLY A 82 -13.19 15.70 6.73
N THR A 83 -13.76 15.09 7.75
CA THR A 83 -12.98 14.57 8.89
C THR A 83 -12.48 13.16 8.58
N ILE A 84 -11.18 12.95 8.61
CA ILE A 84 -10.54 11.67 8.31
C ILE A 84 -9.91 11.09 9.58
N LYS A 85 -10.20 9.81 9.86
CA LYS A 85 -9.56 9.02 10.89
C LYS A 85 -8.24 8.43 10.36
N ALA A 86 -7.21 8.41 11.19
CA ALA A 86 -5.93 7.82 10.83
C ALA A 86 -5.28 7.16 12.05
N LEU A 87 -4.45 6.13 11.82
CA LEU A 87 -3.54 5.60 12.82
C LEU A 87 -2.25 6.42 12.81
N LEU A 88 -1.91 7.03 13.94
CA LEU A 88 -0.63 7.70 14.18
C LEU A 88 0.24 6.79 15.04
N SER A 89 1.50 6.52 14.62
CA SER A 89 2.44 5.72 15.39
C SER A 89 3.78 6.43 15.53
N ILE A 90 4.25 6.55 16.77
CA ILE A 90 5.46 7.31 17.15
C ILE A 90 6.34 6.43 18.04
N PRO A 91 7.65 6.30 17.77
CA PRO A 91 8.58 5.59 18.65
C PRO A 91 8.66 6.23 20.04
N VAL A 92 8.60 5.41 21.09
CA VAL A 92 8.73 5.87 22.48
C VAL A 92 10.18 6.28 22.77
N GLY A 93 10.35 7.33 23.56
CA GLY A 93 11.67 7.78 24.02
C GLY A 93 12.48 8.58 23.00
N THR A 94 11.86 9.02 21.92
CA THR A 94 12.49 9.86 20.90
C THR A 94 12.81 11.25 21.48
N LYS A 95 14.08 11.68 21.31
CA LYS A 95 14.57 12.96 21.84
C LYS A 95 14.59 14.08 20.79
N LYS A 96 14.42 13.77 19.53
CA LYS A 96 14.48 14.71 18.39
C LYS A 96 13.31 14.46 17.45
N PRO A 97 12.81 15.50 16.75
CA PRO A 97 11.82 15.28 15.70
C PRO A 97 12.30 14.29 14.63
N LEU A 98 11.40 13.46 14.14
CA LEU A 98 11.62 12.36 13.22
C LEU A 98 11.18 12.71 11.81
N GLY A 99 11.74 12.02 10.82
CA GLY A 99 11.14 11.98 9.47
C GLY A 99 9.75 11.35 9.50
N GLY A 100 8.81 11.92 8.75
CA GLY A 100 7.43 11.46 8.68
C GLY A 100 7.17 10.54 7.48
N ILE A 101 6.29 9.56 7.65
CA ILE A 101 5.83 8.70 6.55
C ILE A 101 4.31 8.61 6.53
N VAL A 102 3.70 9.00 5.40
CA VAL A 102 2.30 8.68 5.11
C VAL A 102 2.25 7.26 4.55
N VAL A 103 1.49 6.37 5.20
CA VAL A 103 1.30 4.99 4.77
C VAL A 103 -0.08 4.86 4.12
N VAL A 104 -0.12 4.60 2.82
CA VAL A 104 -1.35 4.54 2.04
C VAL A 104 -1.78 3.11 1.84
N HIS A 105 -3.01 2.81 2.26
CA HIS A 105 -3.60 1.46 2.21
C HIS A 105 -3.88 0.96 0.79
N GLU A 106 -4.12 -0.34 0.67
CA GLU A 106 -4.60 -0.99 -0.55
C GLU A 106 -6.07 -0.59 -0.85
N ASN A 107 -6.71 -1.25 -1.79
CA ASN A 107 -8.09 -0.94 -2.22
C ASN A 107 -9.21 -1.43 -1.28
N ARG A 108 -8.97 -1.45 0.03
CA ARG A 108 -9.90 -2.03 1.04
C ARG A 108 -10.07 -1.16 2.29
N GLY A 109 -9.45 0.02 2.33
CA GLY A 109 -9.38 0.87 3.52
C GLY A 109 -8.24 0.48 4.47
N LEU A 110 -8.22 1.11 5.63
CA LEU A 110 -7.21 0.89 6.66
C LEU A 110 -7.48 -0.41 7.40
N ASN A 111 -7.09 -1.53 6.82
CA ASN A 111 -7.22 -2.87 7.38
C ASN A 111 -6.09 -3.21 8.38
N PRO A 112 -6.18 -4.32 9.14
CA PRO A 112 -5.18 -4.69 10.14
C PRO A 112 -3.76 -4.86 9.60
N HIS A 113 -3.61 -5.28 8.33
CA HIS A 113 -2.29 -5.38 7.67
C HIS A 113 -1.63 -4.01 7.53
N ILE A 114 -2.35 -3.01 7.02
CA ILE A 114 -1.79 -1.66 6.84
C ILE A 114 -1.53 -0.95 8.17
N GLU A 115 -2.35 -1.21 9.19
CA GLU A 115 -2.07 -0.75 10.55
C GLU A 115 -0.75 -1.33 11.08
N ASP A 116 -0.51 -2.63 10.84
CA ASP A 116 0.74 -3.28 11.21
C ASP A 116 1.93 -2.72 10.40
N ILE A 117 1.78 -2.53 9.08
CA ILE A 117 2.79 -1.89 8.24
C ILE A 117 3.14 -0.48 8.76
N ALA A 118 2.15 0.32 9.16
CA ALA A 118 2.42 1.65 9.73
C ALA A 118 3.27 1.55 11.01
N ARG A 119 2.95 0.62 11.90
CA ARG A 119 3.76 0.34 13.10
C ARG A 119 5.15 -0.18 12.76
N ARG A 120 5.29 -1.06 11.75
CA ARG A 120 6.60 -1.57 11.27
C ARG A 120 7.48 -0.41 10.77
N PHE A 121 6.92 0.59 10.07
CA PHE A 121 7.67 1.78 9.64
C PHE A 121 8.03 2.72 10.81
N ALA A 122 7.25 2.72 11.89
CA ALA A 122 7.57 3.53 13.05
C ALA A 122 8.80 3.00 13.83
N LEU A 123 8.97 1.68 13.94
CA LEU A 123 10.06 1.06 14.73
C LEU A 123 11.48 1.50 14.32
N PRO A 124 11.82 1.66 13.02
CA PRO A 124 13.15 2.13 12.61
C PRO A 124 13.43 3.61 12.91
N GLY A 125 12.46 4.34 13.47
CA GLY A 125 12.65 5.72 13.90
C GLY A 125 11.95 6.77 13.03
N PHE A 126 10.78 6.45 12.48
CA PHE A 126 9.93 7.40 11.77
C PHE A 126 8.65 7.68 12.56
N ILE A 127 8.06 8.86 12.39
CA ILE A 127 6.67 9.09 12.77
C ILE A 127 5.78 8.72 11.57
N THR A 128 4.77 7.88 11.77
CA THR A 128 3.92 7.38 10.68
C THR A 128 2.47 7.78 10.88
N ILE A 129 1.79 8.10 9.78
CA ILE A 129 0.35 8.28 9.73
C ILE A 129 -0.23 7.37 8.66
N ALA A 130 -1.26 6.59 9.01
CA ALA A 130 -2.01 5.76 8.06
C ALA A 130 -3.48 6.21 8.04
N PRO A 131 -3.86 7.07 7.08
CA PRO A 131 -5.24 7.52 6.92
C PRO A 131 -6.17 6.39 6.47
N ASP A 132 -7.42 6.40 6.95
CA ASP A 132 -8.48 5.56 6.42
C ASP A 132 -9.38 6.38 5.49
N ALA A 133 -9.15 6.24 4.19
CA ALA A 133 -9.94 6.92 3.16
C ALA A 133 -11.42 6.47 3.13
N LEU A 134 -11.78 5.41 3.87
CA LEU A 134 -13.17 4.97 4.03
C LEU A 134 -13.88 5.69 5.20
N THR A 135 -13.21 6.54 5.94
CA THR A 135 -13.80 7.26 7.10
C THR A 135 -15.14 7.92 6.79
N PRO A 136 -15.36 8.61 5.64
CA PRO A 136 -16.65 9.22 5.32
C PRO A 136 -17.80 8.21 5.16
N LEU A 137 -17.47 6.92 4.97
CA LEU A 137 -18.43 5.84 4.83
C LEU A 137 -18.45 4.90 6.05
N GLY A 138 -17.88 5.34 7.18
CA GLY A 138 -17.81 4.59 8.44
C GLY A 138 -16.47 3.89 8.72
N GLY A 139 -15.51 4.01 7.82
CA GLY A 139 -14.17 3.39 7.92
C GLY A 139 -14.13 1.95 7.43
N TYR A 140 -12.99 1.27 7.66
CA TYR A 140 -12.83 -0.14 7.30
C TYR A 140 -13.86 -1.02 8.02
N PRO A 141 -14.71 -1.79 7.30
CA PRO A 141 -15.84 -2.49 7.88
C PRO A 141 -15.50 -3.83 8.56
N GLY A 142 -14.21 -4.20 8.64
CA GLY A 142 -13.78 -5.50 9.17
C GLY A 142 -13.89 -6.66 8.18
N ASN A 143 -14.23 -6.38 6.93
CA ASN A 143 -14.35 -7.35 5.84
C ASN A 143 -13.83 -6.73 4.54
N ASP A 144 -12.94 -7.41 3.84
CA ASP A 144 -12.24 -6.89 2.66
C ASP A 144 -13.16 -6.69 1.45
N ASP A 145 -14.12 -7.59 1.22
CA ASP A 145 -15.06 -7.44 0.11
C ASP A 145 -15.95 -6.20 0.32
N GLN A 146 -16.40 -5.98 1.55
CA GLN A 146 -17.16 -4.79 1.91
C GLN A 146 -16.27 -3.53 1.86
N GLY A 147 -15.02 -3.61 2.31
CA GLY A 147 -14.06 -2.51 2.24
C GLY A 147 -13.83 -2.08 0.79
N ARG A 148 -13.64 -3.02 -0.12
CA ARG A 148 -13.50 -2.78 -1.55
C ARG A 148 -14.76 -2.14 -2.15
N GLU A 149 -15.95 -2.66 -1.80
CA GLU A 149 -17.23 -2.07 -2.23
C GLU A 149 -17.40 -0.63 -1.74
N LEU A 150 -17.05 -0.34 -0.49
CA LEU A 150 -17.08 1.02 0.03
C LEU A 150 -16.07 1.92 -0.70
N GLN A 151 -14.85 1.44 -0.95
CA GLN A 151 -13.84 2.22 -1.65
C GLN A 151 -14.25 2.54 -3.08
N SER A 152 -14.93 1.64 -3.78
CA SER A 152 -15.45 1.90 -5.14
C SER A 152 -16.50 3.02 -5.20
N LYS A 153 -17.14 3.34 -4.06
CA LYS A 153 -18.13 4.44 -3.93
C LYS A 153 -17.47 5.79 -3.63
N ARG A 154 -16.18 5.80 -3.29
CA ARG A 154 -15.43 7.02 -3.03
C ARG A 154 -14.91 7.65 -4.32
N ASP A 155 -14.95 8.96 -4.41
CA ASP A 155 -14.26 9.70 -5.47
C ASP A 155 -12.73 9.60 -5.29
N LYS A 156 -12.01 9.26 -6.38
CA LYS A 156 -10.56 9.04 -6.33
C LYS A 156 -9.77 10.32 -6.04
N LYS A 157 -10.26 11.48 -6.49
CA LYS A 157 -9.63 12.76 -6.24
C LYS A 157 -9.81 13.17 -4.78
N GLU A 158 -11.01 12.97 -4.22
CA GLU A 158 -11.24 13.21 -2.79
C GLU A 158 -10.37 12.31 -1.91
N MET A 159 -10.23 11.02 -2.26
CA MET A 159 -9.32 10.12 -1.53
C MET A 159 -7.87 10.59 -1.60
N LEU A 160 -7.39 11.07 -2.74
CA LEU A 160 -6.05 11.65 -2.88
C LEU A 160 -5.88 12.87 -1.96
N GLU A 161 -6.87 13.78 -1.92
CA GLU A 161 -6.85 14.95 -1.02
C GLU A 161 -6.86 14.54 0.46
N ASP A 162 -7.50 13.41 0.82
CA ASP A 162 -7.45 12.87 2.18
C ASP A 162 -6.01 12.50 2.59
N PHE A 163 -5.25 11.85 1.69
CA PHE A 163 -3.86 11.50 1.97
C PHE A 163 -2.93 12.71 1.95
N ILE A 164 -3.17 13.71 1.07
CA ILE A 164 -2.45 14.99 1.07
C ILE A 164 -2.70 15.75 2.36
N ALA A 165 -3.94 15.81 2.86
CA ALA A 165 -4.24 16.42 4.15
C ALA A 165 -3.57 15.66 5.32
N GLY A 166 -3.42 14.34 5.24
CA GLY A 166 -2.64 13.54 6.18
C GLY A 166 -1.15 13.87 6.14
N TYR A 167 -0.59 14.13 4.95
CA TYR A 167 0.77 14.65 4.79
C TYR A 167 0.92 16.02 5.47
N ASP A 168 0.01 16.97 5.24
CA ASP A 168 0.05 18.31 5.84
C ASP A 168 -0.04 18.24 7.37
N TYR A 169 -0.92 17.38 7.89
CA TYR A 169 -1.01 17.12 9.33
C TYR A 169 0.32 16.62 9.89
N LEU A 170 0.92 15.62 9.25
CA LEU A 170 2.17 15.02 9.71
C LEU A 170 3.34 15.99 9.63
N LYS A 171 3.43 16.76 8.54
CA LYS A 171 4.49 17.75 8.32
C LYS A 171 4.56 18.83 9.42
N THR A 172 3.40 19.21 9.96
CA THR A 172 3.29 20.22 11.03
C THR A 172 3.25 19.61 12.42
N HIS A 173 3.30 18.28 12.54
CA HIS A 173 3.28 17.61 13.84
C HIS A 173 4.56 17.93 14.64
N LYS A 174 4.42 18.22 15.94
CA LYS A 174 5.54 18.62 16.82
C LYS A 174 6.71 17.64 16.88
N ASP A 175 6.43 16.34 16.67
CA ASP A 175 7.42 15.27 16.68
C ASP A 175 7.96 14.95 15.28
N CYS A 176 7.53 15.68 14.23
CA CYS A 176 8.03 15.58 12.87
C CYS A 176 9.07 16.68 12.59
N ASN A 177 10.15 16.33 11.88
CA ASN A 177 11.19 17.28 11.46
C ASN A 177 10.83 18.09 10.20
N GLY A 178 9.60 17.95 9.71
CA GLY A 178 9.11 18.60 8.49
C GLY A 178 9.48 17.91 7.19
N LYS A 179 10.29 16.83 7.21
CA LYS A 179 10.58 15.97 6.06
C LYS A 179 9.60 14.80 6.06
N VAL A 180 8.72 14.76 5.08
CA VAL A 180 7.68 13.72 4.98
C VAL A 180 7.74 13.02 3.64
N GLY A 181 7.76 11.70 3.67
CA GLY A 181 7.62 10.83 2.52
C GLY A 181 6.28 10.12 2.51
N VAL A 182 6.00 9.41 1.43
CA VAL A 182 4.84 8.55 1.28
C VAL A 182 5.27 7.16 0.85
N VAL A 183 4.64 6.13 1.41
CA VAL A 183 4.68 4.76 0.92
C VAL A 183 3.26 4.28 0.70
N GLY A 184 3.02 3.58 -0.39
CA GLY A 184 1.70 3.05 -0.68
C GLY A 184 1.75 1.72 -1.41
N PHE A 185 0.72 0.91 -1.22
CA PHE A 185 0.64 -0.45 -1.71
C PHE A 185 -0.57 -0.61 -2.64
N CYS A 186 -0.41 -1.19 -3.83
CA CYS A 186 -1.49 -1.39 -4.77
C CYS A 186 -2.16 -0.05 -5.18
N PHE A 187 -3.42 0.17 -4.84
CA PHE A 187 -4.10 1.47 -4.94
C PHE A 187 -3.26 2.57 -4.27
N GLY A 188 -2.75 2.30 -3.07
CA GLY A 188 -1.89 3.24 -2.37
C GLY A 188 -0.58 3.54 -3.09
N GLY A 189 -0.04 2.59 -3.86
CA GLY A 189 1.11 2.83 -4.73
C GLY A 189 0.78 3.83 -5.84
N SER A 190 -0.43 3.76 -6.42
CA SER A 190 -0.91 4.76 -7.38
C SER A 190 -1.08 6.14 -6.71
N ILE A 191 -1.62 6.18 -5.49
CA ILE A 191 -1.73 7.42 -4.70
C ILE A 191 -0.33 8.00 -4.40
N ALA A 192 0.65 7.17 -4.05
CA ALA A 192 2.03 7.64 -3.80
C ALA A 192 2.64 8.28 -5.06
N ASN A 193 2.38 7.74 -6.25
CA ASN A 193 2.77 8.35 -7.52
C ASN A 193 2.08 9.72 -7.73
N LEU A 194 0.77 9.81 -7.50
CA LEU A 194 0.01 11.06 -7.62
C LEU A 194 0.42 12.10 -6.57
N MET A 195 0.73 11.69 -5.35
CA MET A 195 1.27 12.61 -4.34
C MET A 195 2.64 13.16 -4.73
N ALA A 196 3.50 12.35 -5.38
CA ALA A 196 4.78 12.84 -5.90
C ALA A 196 4.63 13.91 -6.99
N GLU A 197 3.53 13.87 -7.74
CA GLU A 197 3.18 14.86 -8.75
C GLU A 197 2.60 16.14 -8.12
N GLN A 198 1.70 15.99 -7.12
CA GLN A 198 0.89 17.11 -6.62
C GLN A 198 1.48 17.80 -5.40
N VAL A 199 2.28 17.11 -4.58
CA VAL A 199 2.88 17.67 -3.37
C VAL A 199 4.29 18.15 -3.67
N ALA A 200 4.45 19.45 -3.89
CA ALA A 200 5.67 20.06 -4.42
C ALA A 200 6.91 19.90 -3.53
N ASP A 201 6.73 19.70 -2.24
CA ASP A 201 7.79 19.56 -1.23
C ASP A 201 7.78 18.18 -0.53
N LEU A 202 7.15 17.18 -1.17
CA LEU A 202 7.25 15.80 -0.75
C LEU A 202 8.72 15.36 -0.77
N SER A 203 9.20 14.82 0.34
CA SER A 203 10.62 14.49 0.49
C SER A 203 11.01 13.15 -0.15
N ALA A 204 10.07 12.22 -0.32
CA ALA A 204 10.29 10.91 -0.95
C ALA A 204 8.95 10.25 -1.28
N SER A 205 8.91 9.45 -2.35
CA SER A 205 7.76 8.60 -2.66
C SER A 205 8.18 7.17 -2.97
N VAL A 206 7.47 6.20 -2.36
CA VAL A 206 7.75 4.77 -2.51
C VAL A 206 6.49 4.01 -2.91
N PRO A 207 6.17 3.97 -4.21
CA PRO A 207 5.09 3.13 -4.73
C PRO A 207 5.46 1.65 -4.78
N TYR A 208 4.66 0.78 -4.16
CA TYR A 208 4.70 -0.66 -4.34
C TYR A 208 3.59 -1.10 -5.28
N TYR A 209 3.96 -1.74 -6.38
CA TYR A 209 3.04 -2.29 -7.41
C TYR A 209 1.81 -1.38 -7.67
N GLY A 210 2.07 -0.08 -7.78
CA GLY A 210 1.07 0.94 -8.05
C GLY A 210 1.05 1.38 -9.52
N GLY A 211 -0.14 1.72 -10.02
CA GLY A 211 -0.28 2.32 -11.35
C GLY A 211 0.43 3.67 -11.44
N GLN A 212 0.88 3.98 -12.66
CA GLN A 212 1.61 5.20 -12.96
C GLN A 212 0.67 6.42 -13.03
N PRO A 213 1.18 7.65 -12.81
CA PRO A 213 0.42 8.86 -13.03
C PRO A 213 0.29 9.15 -14.54
N PRO A 214 -0.56 10.11 -14.95
CA PRO A 214 -0.58 10.59 -16.32
C PRO A 214 0.80 11.06 -16.77
N ILE A 215 1.21 10.63 -17.97
CA ILE A 215 2.58 10.91 -18.47
C ILE A 215 2.85 12.41 -18.63
N GLU A 216 1.82 13.16 -19.02
CA GLU A 216 1.86 14.63 -19.13
C GLU A 216 2.13 15.36 -17.81
N ASP A 217 1.91 14.68 -16.69
CA ASP A 217 2.09 15.25 -15.34
C ASP A 217 3.47 14.90 -14.73
N VAL A 218 4.23 13.98 -15.34
CA VAL A 218 5.58 13.62 -14.90
C VAL A 218 6.52 14.83 -14.73
N PRO A 219 6.47 15.88 -15.57
CA PRO A 219 7.26 17.09 -15.34
C PRO A 219 7.07 17.76 -13.98
N LYS A 220 5.91 17.59 -13.34
CA LYS A 220 5.59 18.17 -12.03
C LYS A 220 6.29 17.46 -10.87
N ILE A 221 6.67 16.19 -11.03
CA ILE A 221 7.32 15.39 -9.98
C ILE A 221 8.63 16.05 -9.54
N LYS A 222 8.78 16.31 -8.24
CA LYS A 222 9.99 16.83 -7.62
C LYS A 222 10.59 15.86 -6.61
N ALA A 223 9.76 15.05 -5.97
CA ALA A 223 10.20 14.06 -5.02
C ALA A 223 11.03 12.96 -5.68
N PRO A 224 12.15 12.52 -5.06
CA PRO A 224 12.81 11.29 -5.48
C PRO A 224 11.87 10.09 -5.32
N LEU A 225 11.94 9.16 -6.28
CA LEU A 225 11.07 7.99 -6.36
C LEU A 225 11.87 6.70 -6.11
N LEU A 226 11.29 5.78 -5.35
CA LEU A 226 11.74 4.40 -5.25
C LEU A 226 10.58 3.47 -5.61
N LEU A 227 10.62 2.86 -6.78
CA LEU A 227 9.52 2.12 -7.38
C LEU A 227 9.75 0.61 -7.24
N HIS A 228 8.76 -0.11 -6.72
CA HIS A 228 8.80 -1.57 -6.55
C HIS A 228 7.73 -2.24 -7.42
N TYR A 229 8.16 -3.00 -8.43
CA TYR A 229 7.29 -3.73 -9.35
C TYR A 229 7.44 -5.24 -9.18
N ALA A 230 6.38 -5.98 -9.44
CA ALA A 230 6.37 -7.44 -9.49
C ALA A 230 6.44 -7.90 -10.95
N GLU A 231 7.35 -8.83 -11.30
CA GLU A 231 7.51 -9.26 -12.70
C GLU A 231 6.22 -9.83 -13.31
N LEU A 232 5.44 -10.58 -12.50
CA LEU A 232 4.22 -11.23 -12.97
C LEU A 232 2.99 -10.30 -12.96
N ASP A 233 3.12 -9.05 -12.53
CA ASP A 233 2.04 -8.05 -12.53
C ASP A 233 1.96 -7.34 -13.90
N THR A 234 1.46 -8.05 -14.91
CA THR A 234 1.38 -7.52 -16.28
C THR A 234 0.57 -6.24 -16.36
N ARG A 235 -0.49 -6.12 -15.55
CA ARG A 235 -1.40 -4.97 -15.50
C ARG A 235 -0.71 -3.67 -15.11
N VAL A 236 0.11 -3.70 -14.07
CA VAL A 236 0.85 -2.51 -13.61
C VAL A 236 2.07 -2.26 -14.50
N ASN A 237 2.74 -3.33 -14.93
CA ASN A 237 3.96 -3.24 -15.73
C ASN A 237 3.73 -2.71 -17.15
N GLU A 238 2.50 -2.82 -17.69
CA GLU A 238 2.15 -2.29 -19.02
C GLU A 238 2.47 -0.80 -19.17
N GLY A 239 2.22 0.00 -18.13
CA GLY A 239 2.48 1.45 -18.13
C GLY A 239 3.94 1.82 -17.83
N TRP A 240 4.75 0.89 -17.30
CA TRP A 240 6.11 1.20 -16.84
C TRP A 240 7.04 1.74 -17.93
N PRO A 241 7.12 1.17 -19.15
CA PRO A 241 8.05 1.65 -20.18
C PRO A 241 7.82 3.12 -20.56
N ALA A 242 6.56 3.53 -20.67
CA ALA A 242 6.20 4.93 -20.96
C ALA A 242 6.56 5.86 -19.80
N TYR A 243 6.27 5.43 -18.57
CA TYR A 243 6.59 6.20 -17.37
C TYR A 243 8.10 6.34 -17.16
N GLU A 244 8.87 5.27 -17.36
CA GLU A 244 10.33 5.31 -17.27
C GLU A 244 10.93 6.27 -18.30
N THR A 245 10.42 6.24 -19.52
CA THR A 245 10.85 7.17 -20.59
C THR A 245 10.59 8.62 -20.16
N ALA A 246 9.38 8.93 -19.69
CA ALA A 246 9.04 10.27 -19.22
C ALA A 246 9.88 10.73 -18.03
N LEU A 247 10.16 9.84 -17.06
CA LEU A 247 11.06 10.15 -15.94
C LEU A 247 12.48 10.51 -16.41
N LYS A 248 13.03 9.75 -17.38
CA LYS A 248 14.36 10.00 -17.97
C LYS A 248 14.40 11.33 -18.74
N GLU A 249 13.43 11.57 -19.61
CA GLU A 249 13.34 12.79 -20.42
C GLU A 249 13.22 14.05 -19.54
N ASN A 250 12.49 13.95 -18.43
CA ASN A 250 12.32 15.04 -17.47
C ASN A 250 13.38 15.07 -16.37
N LYS A 251 14.43 14.23 -16.47
CA LYS A 251 15.57 14.17 -15.54
C LYS A 251 15.13 14.01 -14.08
N LYS A 252 14.11 13.17 -13.84
CA LYS A 252 13.61 12.91 -12.50
C LYS A 252 14.52 11.96 -11.73
N GLU A 253 14.65 12.18 -10.42
CA GLU A 253 15.40 11.28 -9.55
C GLU A 253 14.53 10.06 -9.24
N TYR A 254 14.90 8.88 -9.73
CA TYR A 254 14.20 7.64 -9.46
C TYR A 254 15.12 6.43 -9.43
N THR A 255 14.68 5.41 -8.71
CA THR A 255 15.21 4.05 -8.77
C THR A 255 14.03 3.10 -8.87
N ALA A 256 14.08 2.16 -9.81
CA ALA A 256 13.03 1.15 -9.98
C ALA A 256 13.60 -0.26 -9.87
N TYR A 257 12.86 -1.13 -9.20
CA TYR A 257 13.19 -2.55 -9.07
C TYR A 257 12.00 -3.40 -9.54
N ILE A 258 12.27 -4.34 -10.44
CA ILE A 258 11.31 -5.37 -10.85
C ILE A 258 11.77 -6.68 -10.17
N TYR A 259 10.94 -7.19 -9.26
CA TYR A 259 11.24 -8.42 -8.53
C TYR A 259 10.84 -9.63 -9.35
N PRO A 260 11.78 -10.58 -9.64
CA PRO A 260 11.51 -11.69 -10.52
C PRO A 260 10.55 -12.71 -9.88
N LYS A 261 9.69 -13.32 -10.72
CA LYS A 261 8.81 -14.44 -10.37
C LYS A 261 7.84 -14.17 -9.21
N VAL A 262 7.54 -12.90 -8.92
CA VAL A 262 6.57 -12.54 -7.86
C VAL A 262 5.34 -11.86 -8.45
N ASN A 263 4.22 -12.05 -7.76
CA ASN A 263 2.92 -11.53 -8.12
C ASN A 263 2.66 -10.13 -7.57
N HIS A 264 1.64 -9.46 -8.10
CA HIS A 264 1.05 -8.29 -7.46
C HIS A 264 0.77 -8.57 -5.97
N GLY A 265 1.14 -7.64 -5.09
CA GLY A 265 0.96 -7.83 -3.64
C GLY A 265 2.02 -8.71 -2.97
N PHE A 266 3.20 -8.94 -3.59
CA PHE A 266 4.27 -9.77 -3.04
C PHE A 266 4.76 -9.34 -1.65
N ASN A 267 4.53 -8.10 -1.25
CA ASN A 267 4.90 -7.57 0.06
C ASN A 267 3.86 -7.87 1.15
N ASN A 268 2.65 -8.31 0.78
CA ASN A 268 1.56 -8.53 1.72
C ASN A 268 1.63 -9.91 2.35
N ASP A 269 2.17 -10.00 3.56
CA ASP A 269 2.40 -11.24 4.31
C ASP A 269 1.13 -11.90 4.87
N THR A 270 -0.03 -11.30 4.62
CA THR A 270 -1.33 -11.89 4.97
C THR A 270 -1.90 -12.78 3.86
N THR A 271 -1.31 -12.78 2.66
CA THR A 271 -1.81 -13.49 1.48
C THR A 271 -0.80 -14.49 0.94
N PRO A 272 -1.22 -15.56 0.23
CA PRO A 272 -0.31 -16.54 -0.36
C PRO A 272 0.55 -15.99 -1.50
N ARG A 273 0.25 -14.77 -2.02
CA ARG A 273 1.10 -14.08 -3.00
C ARG A 273 2.37 -13.51 -2.39
N TYR A 274 2.47 -13.49 -1.05
CA TYR A 274 3.66 -13.06 -0.35
C TYR A 274 4.91 -13.83 -0.79
N ASP A 275 5.96 -13.09 -1.07
CA ASP A 275 7.30 -13.63 -1.29
C ASP A 275 8.27 -13.01 -0.29
N LYS A 276 8.71 -13.82 0.66
CA LYS A 276 9.52 -13.32 1.77
C LYS A 276 10.82 -12.69 1.30
N ALA A 277 11.50 -13.29 0.32
CA ALA A 277 12.79 -12.80 -0.13
C ALA A 277 12.67 -11.45 -0.85
N ALA A 278 11.68 -11.33 -1.75
CA ALA A 278 11.39 -10.09 -2.44
C ALA A 278 10.89 -8.99 -1.48
N ALA A 279 10.00 -9.36 -0.54
CA ALA A 279 9.46 -8.43 0.45
C ALA A 279 10.54 -7.89 1.40
N ASP A 280 11.39 -8.76 1.95
CA ASP A 280 12.50 -8.35 2.82
C ASP A 280 13.47 -7.41 2.09
N LEU A 281 13.80 -7.72 0.83
CA LEU A 281 14.69 -6.88 0.02
C LEU A 281 14.05 -5.53 -0.31
N ALA A 282 12.77 -5.51 -0.69
CA ALA A 282 12.04 -4.27 -0.96
C ALA A 282 11.91 -3.42 0.30
N TRP A 283 11.63 -4.05 1.45
CA TRP A 283 11.56 -3.39 2.75
C TRP A 283 12.88 -2.72 3.11
N GLN A 284 14.00 -3.46 3.04
CA GLN A 284 15.32 -2.91 3.37
C GLN A 284 15.66 -1.71 2.48
N ARG A 285 15.42 -1.80 1.17
CA ARG A 285 15.61 -0.70 0.21
C ARG A 285 14.77 0.51 0.58
N THR A 286 13.51 0.31 0.97
CA THR A 286 12.59 1.37 1.38
C THR A 286 13.06 2.06 2.66
N ILE A 287 13.46 1.29 3.68
CA ILE A 287 13.96 1.86 4.94
C ILE A 287 15.25 2.66 4.71
N ASP A 288 16.18 2.15 3.91
CA ASP A 288 17.43 2.84 3.61
C ASP A 288 17.18 4.13 2.82
N PHE A 289 16.26 4.09 1.86
CA PHE A 289 15.84 5.26 1.10
C PHE A 289 15.22 6.33 1.99
N PHE A 290 14.27 5.98 2.85
CA PHE A 290 13.67 6.92 3.78
C PHE A 290 14.68 7.47 4.80
N LYS A 291 15.58 6.63 5.33
CA LYS A 291 16.68 7.10 6.20
C LYS A 291 17.59 8.11 5.50
N GLN A 292 17.76 8.01 4.20
CA GLN A 292 18.55 8.97 3.42
C GLN A 292 17.78 10.27 3.17
N LYS A 293 16.49 10.19 2.83
CA LYS A 293 15.69 11.33 2.34
C LYS A 293 14.96 12.11 3.43
N LEU A 294 14.68 11.50 4.58
CA LEU A 294 13.86 12.09 5.65
C LEU A 294 14.69 12.56 6.88
N LYS A 295 16.01 12.69 6.72
CA LYS A 295 16.88 13.20 7.79
C LYS A 295 16.75 14.71 7.98
#